data_e74c2d2f2d2e8074ad358d54c2491e60
#
_entry.id   e74c2d2f2d2e8074ad358d54c2491e60
#
_cell.length_a   1.000
_cell.length_b   1.000
_cell.length_c   1.000
_cell.angle_alpha   90.00
_cell.angle_beta   90.00
_cell.angle_gamma   90.00
#
_symmetry.space_group_name_H-M   'P 1'
#
loop_
_entity.id
_entity.type
_entity.pdbx_description
1 polymer ?
#
loop_
_entity_poly.entity_id
_entity_poly.type
_entity_poly.pdbx_seq_one_letter_code
_entity_poly.pdbx_strand_id
1 'polypeptide(L)'
;MQPKLIVFDLNHTLIRDNSWRNLNLAMGITPEEDAALMTRAAQGEITDAEGQAWLLQRYRQRGDCRRVVVRRILSQYTYMPHAQMVVAALQARGYRVAINSGAMDILVGMVAEQLGVALWRASNHFIFDDQDMLCQIDAPDNDAAAKVEQLHQLAAEQQVSLGDCLVVGDGAN
;
A
#
# COMPACT_ATOMS: atom_id res chain seq x y z
N MET A 1 -6.75 -2.47 28.50
CA MET A 1 -7.07 -3.63 27.64
C MET A 1 -5.90 -3.80 26.68
N GLN A 2 -5.36 -5.01 26.49
CA GLN A 2 -4.30 -5.23 25.49
C GLN A 2 -4.97 -5.46 24.13
N PRO A 3 -4.46 -4.85 23.03
CA PRO A 3 -5.01 -5.08 21.71
C PRO A 3 -4.82 -6.56 21.31
N LYS A 4 -5.78 -7.09 20.55
CA LYS A 4 -5.73 -8.47 20.02
C LYS A 4 -5.22 -8.52 18.57
N LEU A 5 -5.38 -7.41 17.84
CA LEU A 5 -4.91 -7.21 16.47
C LEU A 5 -4.19 -5.86 16.37
N ILE A 6 -2.99 -5.86 15.82
CA ILE A 6 -2.21 -4.65 15.55
C ILE A 6 -2.09 -4.52 14.05
N VAL A 7 -2.60 -3.43 13.49
CA VAL A 7 -2.65 -3.17 12.06
C VAL A 7 -1.73 -2.01 11.72
N PHE A 8 -0.74 -2.25 10.90
CA PHE A 8 0.20 -1.24 10.44
C PHE A 8 -0.17 -0.73 9.06
N ASP A 9 -0.09 0.57 8.86
CA ASP A 9 0.09 1.13 7.52
C ASP A 9 1.49 0.83 7.00
N LEU A 10 1.74 1.10 5.71
CA LEU A 10 3.00 0.77 5.06
C LEU A 10 3.90 2.00 4.85
N ASN A 11 3.47 2.92 3.98
CA ASN A 11 4.25 4.11 3.64
C ASN A 11 4.46 4.99 4.87
N HIS A 12 5.68 5.50 5.07
CA HIS A 12 6.07 6.33 6.22
C HIS A 12 5.82 5.71 7.60
N THR A 13 5.38 4.43 7.64
CA THR A 13 5.12 3.67 8.88
C THR A 13 6.04 2.46 9.01
N LEU A 14 5.95 1.46 8.13
CA LEU A 14 6.87 0.33 8.06
C LEU A 14 8.05 0.61 7.14
N ILE A 15 7.84 1.34 6.06
CA ILE A 15 8.87 1.80 5.14
C ILE A 15 8.96 3.34 5.15
N ARG A 16 10.17 3.87 4.88
CA ARG A 16 10.42 5.32 4.84
C ARG A 16 9.83 5.99 3.62
N ASP A 17 9.70 5.21 2.57
CA ASP A 17 9.42 5.69 1.24
C ASP A 17 7.94 5.97 1.03
N ASN A 18 7.63 6.94 0.15
CA ASN A 18 6.36 7.00 -0.51
C ASN A 18 6.44 6.13 -1.78
N SER A 19 5.87 4.95 -1.71
CA SER A 19 5.98 3.94 -2.76
C SER A 19 5.36 4.38 -4.09
N TRP A 20 4.26 5.13 -4.04
CA TRP A 20 3.64 5.69 -5.24
C TRP A 20 4.56 6.67 -5.93
N ARG A 21 5.12 7.63 -5.18
CA ARG A 21 6.06 8.60 -5.73
C ARG A 21 7.29 7.91 -6.34
N ASN A 22 7.87 6.93 -5.65
CA ASN A 22 9.03 6.21 -6.16
C ASN A 22 8.70 5.47 -7.47
N LEU A 23 7.56 4.80 -7.54
CA LEU A 23 7.10 4.16 -8.77
C LEU A 23 6.86 5.18 -9.86
N ASN A 24 6.12 6.25 -9.57
CA ASN A 24 5.79 7.31 -10.53
C ASN A 24 7.05 7.87 -11.20
N LEU A 25 8.03 8.27 -10.41
CA LEU A 25 9.28 8.82 -10.93
C LEU A 25 10.06 7.80 -11.76
N ALA A 26 10.15 6.56 -11.30
CA ALA A 26 10.83 5.48 -12.02
C ALA A 26 10.11 5.10 -13.34
N MET A 27 8.80 5.30 -13.41
CA MET A 27 7.97 5.09 -14.61
C MET A 27 7.89 6.33 -15.51
N GLY A 28 8.70 7.37 -15.25
CA GLY A 28 8.85 8.54 -16.09
C GLY A 28 7.82 9.64 -15.87
N ILE A 29 7.07 9.62 -14.77
CA ILE A 29 6.27 10.77 -14.30
C ILE A 29 7.23 11.80 -13.74
N THR A 30 7.07 13.08 -14.11
CA THR A 30 7.93 14.13 -13.54
C THR A 30 7.49 14.49 -12.11
N PRO A 31 8.40 15.07 -11.29
CA PRO A 31 8.01 15.52 -9.95
C PRO A 31 6.84 16.51 -9.94
N GLU A 32 6.74 17.36 -10.98
CA GLU A 32 5.68 18.35 -11.13
C GLU A 32 4.33 17.67 -11.47
N GLU A 33 4.34 16.66 -12.36
CA GLU A 33 3.15 15.88 -12.69
C GLU A 33 2.65 15.09 -11.48
N ASP A 34 3.56 14.46 -10.71
CA ASP A 34 3.24 13.73 -9.47
C ASP A 34 2.61 14.68 -8.44
N ALA A 35 3.22 15.84 -8.19
CA ALA A 35 2.71 16.83 -7.25
C ALA A 35 1.34 17.38 -7.67
N ALA A 36 1.14 17.65 -8.98
CA ALA A 36 -0.13 18.13 -9.52
C ALA A 36 -1.25 17.08 -9.36
N LEU A 37 -0.93 15.80 -9.61
CA LEU A 37 -1.88 14.71 -9.42
C LEU A 37 -2.32 14.60 -7.96
N MET A 38 -1.37 14.61 -7.03
CA MET A 38 -1.65 14.56 -5.59
C MET A 38 -2.48 15.75 -5.12
N THR A 39 -2.20 16.96 -5.64
CA THR A 39 -2.97 18.17 -5.32
C THR A 39 -4.42 18.04 -5.77
N ARG A 40 -4.67 17.59 -6.99
CA ARG A 40 -6.02 17.41 -7.54
C ARG A 40 -6.82 16.37 -6.77
N ALA A 41 -6.19 15.25 -6.40
CA ALA A 41 -6.82 14.22 -5.57
C ALA A 41 -7.19 14.78 -4.17
N ALA A 42 -6.26 15.50 -3.52
CA ALA A 42 -6.49 16.10 -2.21
C ALA A 42 -7.59 17.19 -2.23
N GLN A 43 -7.79 17.86 -3.35
CA GLN A 43 -8.85 18.85 -3.55
C GLN A 43 -10.20 18.21 -3.94
N GLY A 44 -10.22 16.88 -4.16
CA GLY A 44 -11.42 16.17 -4.60
C GLY A 44 -11.81 16.47 -6.05
N GLU A 45 -10.89 16.99 -6.86
CA GLU A 45 -11.11 17.23 -8.30
C GLU A 45 -11.13 15.94 -9.12
N ILE A 46 -10.47 14.90 -8.61
CA ILE A 46 -10.43 13.56 -9.18
C ILE A 46 -10.55 12.54 -8.05
N THR A 47 -11.11 11.37 -8.35
CA THR A 47 -11.08 10.21 -7.46
C THR A 47 -9.72 9.53 -7.50
N ASP A 48 -9.43 8.67 -6.51
CA ASP A 48 -8.21 7.87 -6.52
C ASP A 48 -8.17 6.95 -7.75
N ALA A 49 -9.31 6.35 -8.13
CA ALA A 49 -9.41 5.51 -9.32
C ALA A 49 -9.10 6.27 -10.62
N GLU A 50 -9.59 7.51 -10.77
CA GLU A 50 -9.26 8.37 -11.92
C GLU A 50 -7.77 8.72 -11.96
N GLY A 51 -7.17 8.99 -10.79
CA GLY A 51 -5.74 9.22 -10.65
C GLY A 51 -4.92 8.00 -11.10
N GLN A 52 -5.30 6.80 -10.68
CA GLN A 52 -4.63 5.55 -11.06
C GLN A 52 -4.79 5.24 -12.56
N ALA A 53 -5.94 5.51 -13.14
CA ALA A 53 -6.15 5.36 -14.58
C ALA A 53 -5.24 6.30 -15.39
N TRP A 54 -5.09 7.54 -14.95
CA TRP A 54 -4.17 8.51 -15.55
C TRP A 54 -2.71 8.03 -15.44
N LEU A 55 -2.27 7.56 -14.27
CA LEU A 55 -0.93 7.01 -14.06
C LEU A 55 -0.67 5.83 -14.99
N LEU A 56 -1.58 4.87 -15.08
CA LEU A 56 -1.44 3.71 -15.95
C LEU A 56 -1.23 4.12 -17.42
N GLN A 57 -2.00 5.09 -17.90
CA GLN A 57 -1.82 5.62 -19.26
C GLN A 57 -0.41 6.18 -19.46
N ARG A 58 0.12 6.94 -18.49
CA ARG A 58 1.47 7.51 -18.55
C ARG A 58 2.56 6.46 -18.47
N TYR A 59 2.41 5.47 -17.60
CA TYR A 59 3.34 4.35 -17.48
C TYR A 59 3.48 3.61 -18.82
N ARG A 60 2.37 3.34 -19.49
CA ARG A 60 2.37 2.69 -20.81
C ARG A 60 3.03 3.52 -21.91
N GLN A 61 2.99 4.84 -21.80
CA GLN A 61 3.62 5.74 -22.78
C GLN A 61 5.12 5.93 -22.55
N ARG A 62 5.60 5.87 -21.31
CA ARG A 62 6.93 6.33 -20.91
C ARG A 62 7.80 5.25 -20.26
N GLY A 63 7.19 4.29 -19.59
CA GLY A 63 7.88 3.31 -18.78
C GLY A 63 7.82 1.90 -19.32
N ASP A 64 8.57 1.02 -18.70
CA ASP A 64 8.52 -0.42 -18.93
C ASP A 64 7.55 -1.06 -17.92
N CYS A 65 6.33 -1.35 -18.37
CA CYS A 65 5.25 -1.87 -17.53
C CYS A 65 5.30 -3.39 -17.29
N ARG A 66 6.40 -4.08 -17.62
CA ARG A 66 6.53 -5.52 -17.33
C ARG A 66 6.54 -5.77 -15.83
N ARG A 67 5.85 -6.82 -15.38
CA ARG A 67 5.76 -7.22 -13.96
C ARG A 67 7.13 -7.26 -13.28
N VAL A 68 8.13 -7.83 -13.94
CA VAL A 68 9.51 -7.93 -13.42
C VAL A 68 10.14 -6.57 -13.17
N VAL A 69 9.86 -5.58 -14.02
CA VAL A 69 10.37 -4.21 -13.87
C VAL A 69 9.65 -3.49 -12.74
N VAL A 70 8.32 -3.55 -12.71
CA VAL A 70 7.50 -2.99 -11.64
C VAL A 70 7.93 -3.56 -10.28
N ARG A 71 8.05 -4.89 -10.15
CA ARG A 71 8.52 -5.53 -8.91
C ARG A 71 9.91 -5.07 -8.51
N ARG A 72 10.84 -4.94 -9.46
CA ARG A 72 12.21 -4.45 -9.20
C ARG A 72 12.21 -3.02 -8.67
N ILE A 73 11.38 -2.13 -9.24
CA ILE A 73 11.26 -0.75 -8.75
C ILE A 73 10.68 -0.76 -7.33
N LEU A 74 9.59 -1.47 -7.13
CA LEU A 74 8.90 -1.54 -5.84
C LEU A 74 9.72 -2.25 -4.75
N SER A 75 10.71 -3.08 -5.10
CA SER A 75 11.60 -3.71 -4.12
C SER A 75 12.68 -2.78 -3.56
N GLN A 76 12.82 -1.56 -4.11
CA GLN A 76 13.83 -0.59 -3.69
C GLN A 76 13.32 0.31 -2.54
N TYR A 77 12.77 -0.27 -1.51
CA TYR A 77 12.32 0.46 -0.32
C TYR A 77 13.29 0.28 0.85
N THR A 78 13.22 1.22 1.78
CA THR A 78 13.99 1.18 3.03
C THR A 78 13.04 1.10 4.21
N TYR A 79 13.23 0.15 5.10
CA TYR A 79 12.45 0.07 6.33
C TYR A 79 12.65 1.31 7.22
N MET A 80 11.59 1.68 7.93
CA MET A 80 11.72 2.59 9.06
C MET A 80 12.67 1.97 10.11
N PRO A 81 13.42 2.80 10.85
CA PRO A 81 14.32 2.29 11.90
C PRO A 81 13.56 1.36 12.84
N HIS A 82 14.10 0.19 13.04
CA HIS A 82 13.57 -0.86 13.92
C HIS A 82 12.23 -1.49 13.54
N ALA A 83 11.61 -1.14 12.40
CA ALA A 83 10.29 -1.66 12.00
C ALA A 83 10.25 -3.20 12.01
N GLN A 84 11.25 -3.86 11.40
CA GLN A 84 11.35 -5.32 11.37
C GLN A 84 11.45 -5.92 12.78
N MET A 85 12.26 -5.30 13.64
CA MET A 85 12.43 -5.74 15.03
C MET A 85 11.15 -5.57 15.85
N VAL A 86 10.44 -4.46 15.66
CA VAL A 86 9.16 -4.19 16.35
C VAL A 86 8.12 -5.22 15.94
N VAL A 87 7.94 -5.47 14.64
CA VAL A 87 6.99 -6.47 14.13
C VAL A 87 7.33 -7.86 14.69
N ALA A 88 8.59 -8.29 14.60
CA ALA A 88 9.03 -9.58 15.14
C ALA A 88 8.80 -9.69 16.65
N ALA A 89 9.07 -8.62 17.41
CA ALA A 89 8.86 -8.60 18.86
C ALA A 89 7.37 -8.69 19.24
N LEU A 90 6.48 -8.09 18.46
CA LEU A 90 5.03 -8.19 18.65
C LEU A 90 4.54 -9.61 18.38
N GLN A 91 4.96 -10.20 17.26
CA GLN A 91 4.63 -11.58 16.91
C GLN A 91 5.14 -12.58 17.96
N ALA A 92 6.38 -12.40 18.44
CA ALA A 92 6.96 -13.23 19.50
C ALA A 92 6.20 -13.14 20.85
N ARG A 93 5.49 -12.04 21.09
CA ARG A 93 4.60 -11.87 22.25
C ARG A 93 3.17 -12.38 22.01
N GLY A 94 2.91 -12.98 20.86
CA GLY A 94 1.61 -13.56 20.53
C GLY A 94 0.57 -12.57 20.00
N TYR A 95 0.98 -11.32 19.67
CA TYR A 95 0.08 -10.38 19.01
C TYR A 95 -0.16 -10.82 17.55
N ARG A 96 -1.40 -10.70 17.10
CA ARG A 96 -1.70 -10.78 15.67
C ARG A 96 -1.31 -9.47 15.03
N VAL A 97 -0.49 -9.54 13.97
CA VAL A 97 -0.04 -8.37 13.23
C VAL A 97 -0.61 -8.43 11.82
N ALA A 98 -1.12 -7.31 11.34
CA ALA A 98 -1.61 -7.14 9.97
C ALA A 98 -0.99 -5.90 9.31
N ILE A 99 -1.01 -5.85 7.98
CA ILE A 99 -0.71 -4.66 7.19
C ILE A 99 -1.98 -4.27 6.44
N ASN A 100 -2.33 -2.97 6.47
CA ASN A 100 -3.46 -2.41 5.72
C ASN A 100 -3.03 -1.08 5.08
N SER A 101 -2.93 -1.04 3.77
CA SER A 101 -2.28 0.07 3.08
C SER A 101 -2.94 0.45 1.76
N GLY A 102 -2.93 1.74 1.44
CA GLY A 102 -3.23 2.30 0.12
C GLY A 102 -2.12 2.09 -0.92
N ALA A 103 -1.06 1.35 -0.59
CA ALA A 103 -0.04 0.98 -1.56
C ALA A 103 -0.50 -0.15 -2.49
N MET A 104 0.33 -0.48 -3.47
CA MET A 104 0.10 -1.55 -4.44
C MET A 104 0.24 -2.93 -3.78
N ASP A 105 -0.64 -3.85 -4.12
CA ASP A 105 -0.68 -5.23 -3.62
C ASP A 105 0.66 -5.96 -3.75
N ILE A 106 1.37 -5.75 -4.87
CA ILE A 106 2.71 -6.30 -5.09
C ILE A 106 3.68 -5.88 -3.98
N LEU A 107 3.71 -4.59 -3.63
CA LEU A 107 4.60 -4.09 -2.60
C LEU A 107 4.18 -4.58 -1.21
N VAL A 108 2.87 -4.46 -0.89
CA VAL A 108 2.35 -4.91 0.40
C VAL A 108 2.64 -6.38 0.61
N GLY A 109 2.43 -7.23 -0.41
CA GLY A 109 2.74 -8.65 -0.35
C GLY A 109 4.24 -8.94 -0.14
N MET A 110 5.13 -8.23 -0.85
CA MET A 110 6.59 -8.37 -0.65
C MET A 110 7.03 -8.00 0.76
N VAL A 111 6.52 -6.89 1.30
CA VAL A 111 6.85 -6.47 2.67
C VAL A 111 6.27 -7.43 3.70
N ALA A 112 5.02 -7.86 3.52
CA ALA A 112 4.36 -8.82 4.39
C ALA A 112 5.13 -10.15 4.45
N GLU A 113 5.56 -10.68 3.31
CA GLU A 113 6.40 -11.88 3.22
C GLU A 113 7.71 -11.72 4.00
N GLN A 114 8.44 -10.62 3.79
CA GLN A 114 9.71 -10.37 4.48
C GLN A 114 9.56 -10.20 5.99
N LEU A 115 8.43 -9.65 6.45
CA LEU A 115 8.13 -9.46 7.87
C LEU A 115 7.46 -10.69 8.51
N GLY A 116 7.16 -11.74 7.74
CA GLY A 116 6.40 -12.89 8.21
C GLY A 116 4.97 -12.54 8.66
N VAL A 117 4.36 -11.52 8.03
CA VAL A 117 2.99 -11.08 8.32
C VAL A 117 2.05 -11.75 7.33
N ALA A 118 1.23 -12.70 7.83
CA ALA A 118 0.28 -13.43 6.97
C ALA A 118 -0.99 -12.63 6.64
N LEU A 119 -1.33 -11.65 7.47
CA LEU A 119 -2.55 -10.85 7.34
C LEU A 119 -2.22 -9.51 6.67
N TRP A 120 -2.70 -9.29 5.46
CA TRP A 120 -2.49 -8.01 4.82
C TRP A 120 -3.61 -7.65 3.83
N ARG A 121 -3.79 -6.36 3.62
CA ARG A 121 -4.68 -5.77 2.62
C ARG A 121 -3.98 -4.64 1.90
N ALA A 122 -4.28 -4.51 0.64
CA ALA A 122 -3.86 -3.40 -0.21
C ALA A 122 -5.10 -2.85 -0.92
N SER A 123 -5.20 -1.55 -1.06
CA SER A 123 -6.35 -0.95 -1.75
C SER A 123 -6.18 -0.92 -3.26
N ASN A 124 -4.94 -1.02 -3.76
CA ASN A 124 -4.64 -0.92 -5.17
C ASN A 124 -4.06 -2.23 -5.70
N HIS A 125 -4.74 -2.84 -6.67
CA HIS A 125 -4.36 -4.13 -7.25
C HIS A 125 -3.83 -3.95 -8.67
N PHE A 126 -2.60 -4.41 -8.90
CA PHE A 126 -1.94 -4.37 -10.20
C PHE A 126 -2.26 -5.63 -11.00
N ILE A 127 -3.02 -5.47 -12.07
CA ILE A 127 -3.43 -6.57 -12.94
C ILE A 127 -2.52 -6.58 -14.18
N PHE A 128 -1.94 -7.74 -14.46
CA PHE A 128 -1.05 -7.96 -15.59
C PHE A 128 -1.72 -8.92 -16.58
N ASP A 129 -1.49 -8.65 -17.86
CA ASP A 129 -1.97 -9.51 -18.95
C ASP A 129 -1.10 -10.78 -19.14
N ASP A 130 -1.46 -11.60 -20.12
CA ASP A 130 -0.75 -12.85 -20.44
C ASP A 130 0.70 -12.65 -20.92
N GLN A 131 1.07 -11.40 -21.24
CA GLN A 131 2.44 -11.02 -21.62
C GLN A 131 3.20 -10.38 -20.45
N ASP A 132 2.64 -10.47 -19.23
CA ASP A 132 3.16 -9.85 -18.02
C ASP A 132 3.27 -8.30 -18.10
N MET A 133 2.44 -7.66 -18.92
CA MET A 133 2.35 -6.20 -19.00
C MET A 133 1.26 -5.69 -18.07
N LEU A 134 1.54 -4.64 -17.28
CA LEU A 134 0.54 -3.99 -16.43
C LEU A 134 -0.60 -3.44 -17.32
N CYS A 135 -1.78 -4.06 -17.21
CA CYS A 135 -2.91 -3.76 -18.04
C CYS A 135 -4.03 -2.99 -17.32
N GLN A 136 -4.09 -3.10 -15.99
CA GLN A 136 -5.08 -2.38 -15.18
C GLN A 136 -4.51 -2.11 -13.79
N ILE A 137 -4.92 -1.00 -13.20
CA ILE A 137 -4.83 -0.74 -11.76
C ILE A 137 -6.26 -0.71 -11.25
N ASP A 138 -6.64 -1.72 -10.48
CA ASP A 138 -7.94 -1.77 -9.81
C ASP A 138 -7.79 -1.01 -8.48
N ALA A 139 -8.42 0.16 -8.42
CA ALA A 139 -8.30 1.12 -7.33
C ALA A 139 -9.69 1.56 -6.85
N PRO A 140 -9.87 1.83 -5.56
CA PRO A 140 -11.11 2.40 -5.04
C PRO A 140 -11.24 3.88 -5.44
N ASP A 141 -12.46 4.38 -5.44
CA ASP A 141 -12.69 5.82 -5.62
C ASP A 141 -12.18 6.67 -4.45
N ASN A 142 -12.10 6.05 -3.26
CA ASN A 142 -11.60 6.67 -2.04
C ASN A 142 -10.79 5.66 -1.22
N ASP A 143 -9.47 5.83 -1.20
CA ASP A 143 -8.54 4.93 -0.51
C ASP A 143 -8.76 4.90 1.01
N ALA A 144 -9.06 6.03 1.62
CA ALA A 144 -9.31 6.09 3.06
C ALA A 144 -10.55 5.28 3.46
N ALA A 145 -11.64 5.38 2.68
CA ALA A 145 -12.84 4.57 2.90
C ALA A 145 -12.55 3.07 2.69
N ALA A 146 -11.78 2.72 1.67
CA ALA A 146 -11.39 1.34 1.41
C ALA A 146 -10.55 0.75 2.56
N LYS A 147 -9.62 1.52 3.12
CA LYS A 147 -8.82 1.09 4.29
C LYS A 147 -9.68 0.83 5.52
N VAL A 148 -10.71 1.65 5.76
CA VAL A 148 -11.67 1.43 6.86
C VAL A 148 -12.42 0.12 6.65
N GLU A 149 -12.95 -0.13 5.46
CA GLU A 149 -13.66 -1.36 5.15
C GLU A 149 -12.74 -2.59 5.30
N GLN A 150 -11.51 -2.51 4.81
CA GLN A 150 -10.51 -3.56 4.95
C GLN A 150 -10.15 -3.83 6.42
N LEU A 151 -10.10 -2.81 7.28
CA LEU A 151 -9.92 -2.99 8.71
C LEU A 151 -11.08 -3.77 9.33
N HIS A 152 -12.33 -3.46 8.97
CA HIS A 152 -13.51 -4.21 9.41
C HIS A 152 -13.43 -5.68 8.98
N GLN A 153 -13.03 -5.93 7.73
CA GLN A 153 -12.87 -7.29 7.22
C GLN A 153 -11.77 -8.06 7.98
N LEU A 154 -10.61 -7.46 8.19
CA LEU A 154 -9.51 -8.04 8.97
C LEU A 154 -9.96 -8.37 10.41
N ALA A 155 -10.67 -7.46 11.07
CA ALA A 155 -11.18 -7.68 12.42
C ALA A 155 -12.19 -8.84 12.46
N ALA A 156 -13.12 -8.89 11.50
CA ALA A 156 -14.12 -9.96 11.40
C ALA A 156 -13.48 -11.33 11.14
N GLU A 157 -12.55 -11.44 10.18
CA GLU A 157 -11.80 -12.65 9.87
C GLU A 157 -11.03 -13.18 11.09
N GLN A 158 -10.50 -12.27 11.90
CA GLN A 158 -9.77 -12.62 13.11
C GLN A 158 -10.66 -12.79 14.33
N GLN A 159 -11.98 -12.60 14.21
CA GLN A 159 -12.96 -12.68 15.29
C GLN A 159 -12.60 -11.72 16.45
N VAL A 160 -12.17 -10.51 16.12
CA VAL A 160 -11.83 -9.43 17.06
C VAL A 160 -12.80 -8.29 16.90
N SER A 161 -13.14 -7.60 18.01
CA SER A 161 -13.89 -6.34 17.93
C SER A 161 -12.96 -5.21 17.46
N LEU A 162 -13.50 -4.18 16.83
CA LEU A 162 -12.70 -3.00 16.46
C LEU A 162 -12.07 -2.31 17.68
N GLY A 163 -12.73 -2.37 18.84
CA GLY A 163 -12.19 -1.83 20.10
C GLY A 163 -10.96 -2.60 20.63
N ASP A 164 -10.70 -3.81 20.12
CA ASP A 164 -9.52 -4.62 20.42
C ASP A 164 -8.43 -4.48 19.32
N CYS A 165 -8.64 -3.64 18.30
CA CYS A 165 -7.67 -3.33 17.27
C CYS A 165 -6.86 -2.09 17.64
N LEU A 166 -5.55 -2.14 17.37
CA LEU A 166 -4.66 -0.99 17.41
C LEU A 166 -4.19 -0.71 15.98
N VAL A 167 -4.46 0.48 15.49
CA VAL A 167 -3.97 0.93 14.17
C VAL A 167 -2.76 1.83 14.39
N VAL A 168 -1.70 1.58 13.62
CA VAL A 168 -0.44 2.33 13.65
C VAL A 168 -0.19 2.88 12.25
N GLY A 169 -0.11 4.20 12.12
CA GLY A 169 0.10 4.90 10.86
C GLY A 169 0.70 6.29 11.07
N ASP A 170 1.14 6.92 10.00
CA ASP A 170 1.72 8.27 9.99
C ASP A 170 0.67 9.39 9.86
N GLY A 171 -0.58 9.05 9.54
CA GLY A 171 -1.69 9.97 9.32
C GLY A 171 -3.03 9.49 9.87
N ALA A 172 -4.06 10.30 9.66
CA ALA A 172 -5.44 10.04 10.11
C ALA A 172 -6.29 9.26 9.08
N ASN A 173 -5.70 8.76 8.03
CA ASN A 173 -6.34 8.04 6.91
C ASN A 173 -6.27 6.53 7.06
#